data_df88b0ebea03d9ac85278e241e3143d6
#
_entry.id   df88b0ebea03d9ac85278e241e3143d6
#
_cell.length_a   1.000
_cell.length_b   1.000
_cell.length_c   1.000
_cell.angle_alpha   90.00
_cell.angle_beta   90.00
_cell.angle_gamma   90.00
#
_symmetry.space_group_name_H-M   'P 1'
#
loop_
_entity.id
_entity.type
_entity.pdbx_description
1 polymer ?
#
loop_
_entity_poly.entity_id
_entity_poly.type
_entity_poly.pdbx_seq_one_letter_code
_entity_poly.pdbx_strand_id
1 'polypeptide(L)'
;MQQKFTVGICTFSYGGNGGISSEVPDIREWMVPLVAELSRDSRVENVRIWNLADTPITMTRNRSVLMAREFGVDILVMVDSDMKPDINAGQIDAKPFFQSSFDFLVNHYPKGPCVIGAPYCGPPPMECVYVFRWQNMQSDNPNPDFQLEMFDRNTAISLAGIQECAALPTGLIMYDMRAFALTEPASDQAKPWFYYEWKDKFCAEKASTEDVTMTRDLSLVGADKLGYNPVFCNWDAWAGHWKPKCVGKPQVIAAKGVSEKLKASWAASYDPDVKLVSLRPSQLLQQKLLASPQAPAATYPPLVQRPNEFNALGMGLPEEDATAIRTLITDFFLDHGYYPTVAEIGSWAGRSALIMSQAGATVHCIDHWKGNHADAGTSAYAGKEPPYDVFKANVAGTGIMHTVGESPGVASTFPDKSFDIVYIDAEHTFASVMADIKAWAPKAKHLLAGHDYGVFPGVRLALNASGLLPVTVRGTVWSSARGA
;
A
#
# COMPACT_ATOMS: atom_id res chain seq x y z
N MET A 1 0.81 -35.30 -17.49
CA MET A 1 0.11 -34.29 -16.65
C MET A 1 0.68 -32.93 -17.03
N GLN A 2 -0.16 -31.94 -17.25
CA GLN A 2 0.29 -30.58 -17.53
C GLN A 2 0.91 -30.03 -16.23
N GLN A 3 2.09 -29.41 -16.33
CA GLN A 3 2.74 -28.80 -15.17
C GLN A 3 1.85 -27.69 -14.60
N LYS A 4 1.71 -27.67 -13.29
CA LYS A 4 0.99 -26.61 -12.55
C LYS A 4 2.00 -25.78 -11.76
N PHE A 5 1.64 -24.53 -11.50
CA PHE A 5 2.52 -23.55 -10.90
C PHE A 5 1.91 -22.98 -9.60
N THR A 6 2.72 -22.83 -8.58
CA THR A 6 2.41 -21.98 -7.43
C THR A 6 2.86 -20.56 -7.75
N VAL A 7 1.91 -19.64 -7.81
CA VAL A 7 2.14 -18.23 -8.11
C VAL A 7 2.21 -17.43 -6.82
N GLY A 8 3.28 -16.67 -6.63
CA GLY A 8 3.46 -15.73 -5.53
C GLY A 8 3.29 -14.29 -6.01
N ILE A 9 2.56 -13.47 -5.28
CA ILE A 9 2.46 -12.02 -5.53
C ILE A 9 2.96 -11.31 -4.28
N CYS A 10 4.08 -10.60 -4.41
CA CYS A 10 4.68 -9.81 -3.35
C CYS A 10 4.51 -8.32 -3.67
N THR A 11 3.85 -7.59 -2.78
CA THR A 11 3.81 -6.13 -2.82
C THR A 11 4.78 -5.55 -1.79
N PHE A 12 5.29 -4.36 -2.07
CA PHE A 12 6.22 -3.68 -1.18
C PHE A 12 5.60 -2.42 -0.62
N SER A 13 5.86 -2.20 0.65
CA SER A 13 5.42 -1.02 1.35
C SER A 13 6.65 -0.28 1.87
N TYR A 14 6.88 0.96 1.41
CA TYR A 14 8.00 1.77 1.88
C TYR A 14 7.51 2.82 2.86
N GLY A 15 8.05 2.78 4.08
CA GLY A 15 7.92 3.88 5.00
C GLY A 15 8.72 5.08 4.50
N GLY A 16 8.08 6.14 4.05
CA GLY A 16 8.71 7.46 3.99
C GLY A 16 9.13 7.92 5.38
N ASN A 17 9.81 9.07 5.51
CA ASN A 17 10.13 9.68 6.80
C ASN A 17 8.84 9.91 7.61
N GLY A 18 8.46 8.94 8.42
CA GLY A 18 7.20 8.92 9.15
C GLY A 18 6.52 7.54 9.19
N GLY A 19 7.09 6.54 8.51
CA GLY A 19 6.73 5.15 8.74
C GLY A 19 5.48 4.62 8.03
N ILE A 20 4.84 5.38 7.12
CA ILE A 20 3.66 4.89 6.42
C ILE A 20 3.95 4.73 4.96
N SER A 21 3.85 3.50 4.58
CA SER A 21 3.77 3.12 3.21
C SER A 21 2.33 3.16 2.76
N SER A 22 2.05 4.00 1.84
CA SER A 22 0.81 3.92 1.10
C SER A 22 1.05 3.10 -0.16
N GLU A 23 0.69 1.83 -0.12
CA GLU A 23 0.38 1.11 -1.35
C GLU A 23 -0.74 1.88 -2.06
N VAL A 24 -0.53 2.25 -3.32
CA VAL A 24 -1.58 2.95 -4.08
C VAL A 24 -2.78 2.03 -4.31
N PRO A 25 -4.01 2.54 -4.26
CA PRO A 25 -5.23 1.73 -4.45
C PRO A 25 -5.23 0.92 -5.75
N ASP A 26 -4.58 1.44 -6.80
CA ASP A 26 -4.46 0.79 -8.11
C ASP A 26 -3.91 -0.64 -8.03
N ILE A 27 -3.01 -0.92 -7.08
CA ILE A 27 -2.43 -2.26 -6.89
C ILE A 27 -3.50 -3.24 -6.39
N ARG A 28 -4.33 -2.85 -5.44
CA ARG A 28 -5.42 -3.71 -4.95
C ARG A 28 -6.50 -3.90 -6.01
N GLU A 29 -6.86 -2.82 -6.72
CA GLU A 29 -7.83 -2.88 -7.81
C GLU A 29 -7.37 -3.84 -8.92
N TRP A 30 -6.07 -3.93 -9.16
CA TRP A 30 -5.48 -4.87 -10.09
C TRP A 30 -5.40 -6.29 -9.52
N MET A 31 -4.93 -6.44 -8.27
CA MET A 31 -4.63 -7.73 -7.67
C MET A 31 -5.88 -8.57 -7.34
N VAL A 32 -6.95 -7.93 -6.85
CA VAL A 32 -8.16 -8.66 -6.42
C VAL A 32 -8.81 -9.45 -7.56
N PRO A 33 -9.12 -8.87 -8.73
CA PRO A 33 -9.65 -9.65 -9.84
C PRO A 33 -8.65 -10.68 -10.37
N LEU A 34 -7.35 -10.34 -10.39
CA LEU A 34 -6.29 -11.24 -10.81
C LEU A 34 -6.26 -12.52 -9.98
N VAL A 35 -6.31 -12.42 -8.64
CA VAL A 35 -6.32 -13.59 -7.75
C VAL A 35 -7.55 -14.47 -7.99
N ALA A 36 -8.70 -13.87 -8.26
CA ALA A 36 -9.90 -14.60 -8.60
C ALA A 36 -9.82 -15.33 -9.96
N GLU A 37 -9.09 -14.76 -10.92
CA GLU A 37 -8.80 -15.40 -12.21
C GLU A 37 -7.80 -16.56 -12.03
N LEU A 38 -6.71 -16.34 -11.30
CA LEU A 38 -5.68 -17.34 -11.05
C LEU A 38 -6.22 -18.59 -10.34
N SER A 39 -7.15 -18.40 -9.41
CA SER A 39 -7.80 -19.56 -8.74
C SER A 39 -8.65 -20.44 -9.67
N ARG A 40 -8.93 -19.97 -10.90
CA ARG A 40 -9.67 -20.72 -11.94
C ARG A 40 -8.77 -21.19 -13.08
N ASP A 41 -7.54 -20.70 -13.15
CA ASP A 41 -6.59 -21.12 -14.20
C ASP A 41 -6.11 -22.55 -13.91
N SER A 42 -6.33 -23.46 -14.84
CA SER A 42 -5.96 -24.87 -14.72
C SER A 42 -4.44 -25.09 -14.60
N ARG A 43 -3.63 -24.11 -14.98
CA ARG A 43 -2.17 -24.11 -14.88
C ARG A 43 -1.68 -23.68 -13.50
N VAL A 44 -2.54 -23.10 -12.67
CA VAL A 44 -2.22 -22.64 -11.34
C VAL A 44 -2.67 -23.67 -10.30
N GLU A 45 -1.75 -24.07 -9.42
CA GLU A 45 -2.03 -24.96 -8.31
C GLU A 45 -2.39 -24.18 -7.04
N ASN A 46 -1.60 -23.15 -6.73
CA ASN A 46 -1.78 -22.31 -5.56
C ASN A 46 -1.45 -20.85 -5.87
N VAL A 47 -2.07 -19.94 -5.13
CA VAL A 47 -1.72 -18.52 -5.10
C VAL A 47 -1.28 -18.14 -3.69
N ARG A 48 -0.14 -17.45 -3.57
CA ARG A 48 0.39 -16.91 -2.33
C ARG A 48 0.53 -15.40 -2.45
N ILE A 49 0.06 -14.66 -1.45
CA ILE A 49 0.12 -13.20 -1.46
C ILE A 49 0.74 -12.75 -0.15
N TRP A 50 1.72 -11.85 -0.24
CA TRP A 50 2.30 -11.21 0.94
C TRP A 50 2.79 -9.80 0.64
N ASN A 51 2.89 -9.01 1.69
CA ASN A 51 3.45 -7.67 1.65
C ASN A 51 4.67 -7.60 2.56
N LEU A 52 5.70 -6.90 2.11
CA LEU A 52 6.90 -6.64 2.89
C LEU A 52 7.14 -5.13 3.02
N ALA A 53 7.47 -4.71 4.23
CA ALA A 53 7.56 -3.30 4.62
C ALA A 53 8.90 -2.97 5.33
N ASP A 54 9.99 -3.55 4.88
CA ASP A 54 11.30 -3.31 5.48
C ASP A 54 12.10 -2.22 4.73
N THR A 55 13.02 -1.60 5.41
CA THR A 55 14.03 -0.72 4.86
C THR A 55 15.43 -1.20 5.22
N PRO A 56 16.41 -1.13 4.32
CA PRO A 56 16.33 -0.64 2.94
C PRO A 56 15.64 -1.63 1.99
N ILE A 57 15.20 -1.13 0.84
CA ILE A 57 14.50 -1.90 -0.21
C ILE A 57 15.24 -3.18 -0.64
N THR A 58 16.58 -3.15 -0.66
CA THR A 58 17.41 -4.32 -0.94
C THR A 58 17.10 -5.49 -0.01
N MET A 59 16.94 -5.24 1.29
CA MET A 59 16.58 -6.28 2.26
C MET A 59 15.19 -6.85 1.95
N THR A 60 14.23 -5.98 1.69
CA THR A 60 12.84 -6.36 1.41
C THR A 60 12.76 -7.26 0.19
N ARG A 61 13.44 -6.89 -0.91
CA ARG A 61 13.47 -7.70 -2.13
C ARG A 61 14.18 -9.04 -1.95
N ASN A 62 15.34 -9.06 -1.31
CA ASN A 62 16.03 -10.32 -1.00
C ASN A 62 15.19 -11.24 -0.10
N ARG A 63 14.50 -10.66 0.90
CA ARG A 63 13.61 -11.40 1.77
C ARG A 63 12.40 -11.98 1.04
N SER A 64 11.87 -11.25 0.04
CA SER A 64 10.76 -11.75 -0.77
C SER A 64 11.15 -13.02 -1.55
N VAL A 65 12.38 -13.11 -2.05
CA VAL A 65 12.89 -14.32 -2.72
C VAL A 65 12.97 -15.49 -1.75
N LEU A 66 13.49 -15.26 -0.53
CA LEU A 66 13.56 -16.29 0.50
C LEU A 66 12.18 -16.81 0.91
N MET A 67 11.22 -15.89 1.11
CA MET A 67 9.84 -16.25 1.42
C MET A 67 9.17 -17.00 0.26
N ALA A 68 9.41 -16.59 -0.98
CA ALA A 68 8.89 -17.32 -2.14
C ALA A 68 9.40 -18.76 -2.18
N ARG A 69 10.67 -19.00 -1.85
CA ARG A 69 11.24 -20.35 -1.72
C ARG A 69 10.59 -21.14 -0.59
N GLU A 70 10.42 -20.53 0.57
CA GLU A 70 9.77 -21.15 1.72
C GLU A 70 8.33 -21.55 1.42
N PHE A 71 7.61 -20.73 0.65
CA PHE A 71 6.23 -21.00 0.24
C PHE A 71 6.10 -21.94 -0.97
N GLY A 72 7.22 -22.42 -1.51
CA GLY A 72 7.24 -23.30 -2.68
C GLY A 72 6.69 -22.61 -3.94
N VAL A 73 6.95 -21.32 -4.10
CA VAL A 73 6.54 -20.52 -5.26
C VAL A 73 7.39 -20.88 -6.47
N ASP A 74 6.76 -21.13 -7.60
CA ASP A 74 7.43 -21.36 -8.89
C ASP A 74 7.60 -20.06 -9.67
N ILE A 75 6.59 -19.17 -9.58
CA ILE A 75 6.53 -17.89 -10.30
C ILE A 75 6.25 -16.79 -9.32
N LEU A 76 7.18 -15.85 -9.18
CA LEU A 76 7.10 -14.71 -8.27
C LEU A 76 6.80 -13.43 -9.05
N VAL A 77 5.73 -12.72 -8.67
CA VAL A 77 5.44 -11.37 -9.14
C VAL A 77 5.77 -10.37 -8.05
N MET A 78 6.61 -9.40 -8.37
CA MET A 78 6.93 -8.27 -7.49
C MET A 78 6.26 -7.00 -8.01
N VAL A 79 5.65 -6.23 -7.11
CA VAL A 79 4.96 -4.97 -7.43
C VAL A 79 5.34 -3.90 -6.41
N ASP A 80 5.96 -2.82 -6.87
CA ASP A 80 6.30 -1.68 -6.03
C ASP A 80 5.05 -0.88 -5.63
N SER A 81 5.06 -0.27 -4.46
CA SER A 81 3.92 0.40 -3.83
C SER A 81 3.35 1.59 -4.62
N ASP A 82 4.11 2.17 -5.54
CA ASP A 82 3.75 3.34 -6.35
C ASP A 82 3.46 2.99 -7.82
N MET A 83 3.22 1.72 -8.12
CA MET A 83 2.90 1.26 -9.47
C MET A 83 1.38 1.24 -9.73
N LYS A 84 1.03 1.46 -11.00
CA LYS A 84 -0.30 1.22 -11.54
C LYS A 84 -0.19 0.19 -12.67
N PRO A 85 -0.39 -1.09 -12.38
CA PRO A 85 -0.40 -2.10 -13.44
C PRO A 85 -1.46 -1.80 -14.50
N ASP A 86 -1.20 -2.25 -15.74
CA ASP A 86 -2.16 -2.22 -16.84
C ASP A 86 -2.77 -0.83 -17.11
N ILE A 87 -1.93 0.23 -17.07
CA ILE A 87 -2.39 1.63 -17.23
C ILE A 87 -3.14 1.87 -18.55
N ASN A 88 -2.86 1.08 -19.58
CA ASN A 88 -3.47 1.17 -20.90
C ASN A 88 -4.56 0.11 -21.12
N ALA A 89 -5.06 -0.54 -20.08
CA ALA A 89 -6.12 -1.54 -20.18
C ALA A 89 -7.33 -1.01 -20.98
N GLY A 90 -7.79 -1.83 -21.94
CA GLY A 90 -8.89 -1.47 -22.84
C GLY A 90 -8.48 -0.74 -24.11
N GLN A 91 -7.22 -0.37 -24.32
CA GLN A 91 -6.70 0.09 -25.60
C GLN A 91 -6.44 -1.11 -26.53
N ILE A 92 -6.55 -0.90 -27.86
CA ILE A 92 -6.52 -1.99 -28.86
C ILE A 92 -5.24 -2.83 -28.79
N ASP A 93 -4.09 -2.20 -28.55
CA ASP A 93 -2.78 -2.85 -28.56
C ASP A 93 -2.26 -3.18 -27.15
N ALA A 94 -3.04 -2.91 -26.12
CA ALA A 94 -2.65 -3.17 -24.74
C ALA A 94 -3.09 -4.57 -24.30
N LYS A 95 -2.16 -5.29 -23.66
CA LYS A 95 -2.45 -6.58 -23.05
C LYS A 95 -2.26 -6.48 -21.54
N PRO A 96 -3.09 -7.18 -20.75
CA PRO A 96 -2.86 -7.26 -19.31
C PRO A 96 -1.49 -7.88 -19.02
N PHE A 97 -0.74 -7.24 -18.10
CA PHE A 97 0.62 -7.66 -17.78
C PHE A 97 0.70 -9.11 -17.36
N PHE A 98 -0.13 -9.48 -16.37
CA PHE A 98 -0.02 -10.79 -15.78
C PHE A 98 -0.31 -11.88 -16.82
N GLN A 99 -1.46 -11.83 -17.48
CA GLN A 99 -1.92 -12.87 -18.40
C GLN A 99 -0.94 -13.07 -19.56
N SER A 100 -0.54 -11.98 -20.22
CA SER A 100 0.37 -12.06 -21.36
C SER A 100 1.79 -12.51 -20.97
N SER A 101 2.28 -12.06 -19.82
CA SER A 101 3.59 -12.47 -19.31
C SER A 101 3.57 -13.91 -18.80
N PHE A 102 2.51 -14.33 -18.11
CA PHE A 102 2.35 -15.69 -17.65
C PHE A 102 2.25 -16.70 -18.82
N ASP A 103 1.48 -16.37 -19.84
CA ASP A 103 1.39 -17.17 -21.06
C ASP A 103 2.76 -17.36 -21.72
N PHE A 104 3.52 -16.26 -21.84
CA PHE A 104 4.89 -16.32 -22.36
C PHE A 104 5.79 -17.17 -21.49
N LEU A 105 5.79 -16.97 -20.16
CA LEU A 105 6.61 -17.68 -19.22
C LEU A 105 6.33 -19.19 -19.24
N VAL A 106 5.06 -19.58 -19.22
CA VAL A 106 4.65 -21.01 -19.27
C VAL A 106 5.13 -21.66 -20.57
N ASN A 107 5.01 -20.97 -21.71
CA ASN A 107 5.49 -21.45 -23.01
C ASN A 107 7.03 -21.51 -23.09
N HIS A 108 7.70 -20.60 -22.37
CA HIS A 108 9.17 -20.55 -22.30
C HIS A 108 9.75 -21.55 -21.29
N TYR A 109 8.98 -21.94 -20.28
CA TYR A 109 9.40 -22.74 -19.14
C TYR A 109 10.21 -24.02 -19.49
N PRO A 110 9.87 -24.77 -20.55
CA PRO A 110 10.66 -25.94 -20.97
C PRO A 110 12.05 -25.57 -21.53
N LYS A 111 12.25 -24.35 -22.01
CA LYS A 111 13.54 -23.88 -22.56
C LYS A 111 14.51 -23.49 -21.43
N GLY A 112 13.96 -23.01 -20.32
CA GLY A 112 14.73 -22.56 -19.16
C GLY A 112 14.06 -21.38 -18.46
N PRO A 113 14.70 -20.81 -17.42
CA PRO A 113 14.14 -19.70 -16.66
C PRO A 113 14.09 -18.41 -17.47
N CYS A 114 13.06 -17.60 -17.21
CA CYS A 114 12.96 -16.23 -17.74
C CYS A 114 12.37 -15.25 -16.71
N VAL A 115 12.60 -13.98 -16.96
CA VAL A 115 12.09 -12.85 -16.17
C VAL A 115 11.46 -11.85 -17.11
N ILE A 116 10.27 -11.35 -16.78
CA ILE A 116 9.49 -10.48 -17.64
C ILE A 116 9.03 -9.27 -16.83
N GLY A 117 9.38 -8.06 -17.26
CA GLY A 117 8.94 -6.81 -16.62
C GLY A 117 8.04 -5.98 -17.52
N ALA A 118 7.21 -5.15 -16.88
CA ALA A 118 6.45 -4.12 -17.56
C ALA A 118 7.30 -2.87 -17.77
N PRO A 119 7.26 -2.22 -18.94
CA PRO A 119 7.89 -0.92 -19.11
C PRO A 119 7.12 0.16 -18.35
N TYR A 120 7.85 1.11 -17.78
CA TYR A 120 7.31 2.34 -17.22
C TYR A 120 8.33 3.47 -17.32
N CYS A 121 7.89 4.70 -17.09
CA CYS A 121 8.76 5.84 -17.27
C CYS A 121 8.80 6.75 -16.04
N GLY A 122 9.85 7.59 -16.02
CA GLY A 122 10.01 8.67 -15.06
C GLY A 122 9.09 9.86 -15.36
N PRO A 123 9.12 10.89 -14.50
CA PRO A 123 8.26 12.05 -14.64
C PRO A 123 8.66 12.92 -15.85
N PRO A 124 7.71 13.70 -16.41
CA PRO A 124 8.01 14.73 -17.37
C PRO A 124 9.01 15.76 -16.81
N PRO A 125 9.78 16.45 -17.66
CA PRO A 125 9.68 16.44 -19.13
C PRO A 125 10.50 15.35 -19.82
N MET A 126 11.37 14.65 -19.09
CA MET A 126 12.30 13.70 -19.71
C MET A 126 11.65 12.37 -20.06
N GLU A 127 10.69 11.92 -19.24
CA GLU A 127 9.96 10.66 -19.42
C GLU A 127 10.90 9.50 -19.81
N CYS A 128 12.05 9.38 -19.11
CA CYS A 128 13.00 8.30 -19.36
C CYS A 128 12.31 6.96 -19.13
N VAL A 129 12.42 6.07 -20.09
CA VAL A 129 11.87 4.71 -19.99
C VAL A 129 12.87 3.83 -19.25
N TYR A 130 12.46 3.27 -18.12
CA TYR A 130 13.32 2.49 -17.24
C TYR A 130 13.47 1.03 -17.74
N VAL A 131 13.78 0.87 -19.02
CA VAL A 131 14.19 -0.39 -19.64
C VAL A 131 15.52 -0.14 -20.30
N PHE A 132 16.44 -1.09 -20.20
CA PHE A 132 17.81 -0.90 -20.63
C PHE A 132 18.17 -1.89 -21.75
N ARG A 133 19.00 -1.43 -22.68
CA ARG A 133 19.69 -2.24 -23.67
C ARG A 133 21.18 -2.12 -23.47
N TRP A 134 21.93 -3.08 -24.01
CA TRP A 134 23.38 -2.94 -24.08
C TRP A 134 23.76 -1.83 -25.05
N GLN A 135 24.65 -0.94 -24.61
CA GLN A 135 25.30 -0.02 -25.53
C GLN A 135 26.09 -0.80 -26.58
N ASN A 136 26.22 -0.23 -27.76
CA ASN A 136 26.91 -0.88 -28.85
C ASN A 136 28.34 -1.27 -28.42
N MET A 137 28.65 -2.56 -28.34
CA MET A 137 29.86 -3.17 -27.78
C MET A 137 31.15 -2.86 -28.53
N GLN A 138 31.14 -1.87 -29.42
CA GLN A 138 32.35 -1.41 -30.15
C GLN A 138 33.19 -0.38 -29.38
N SER A 139 32.85 -0.04 -28.16
CA SER A 139 33.67 0.85 -27.32
C SER A 139 34.76 0.01 -26.60
N ASP A 140 36.00 0.49 -26.66
CA ASP A 140 37.16 -0.05 -25.92
C ASP A 140 37.04 0.11 -24.40
N ASN A 141 35.85 0.14 -23.85
CA ASN A 141 35.62 0.28 -22.41
C ASN A 141 35.88 -1.07 -21.73
N PRO A 142 36.92 -1.15 -20.86
CA PRO A 142 37.30 -2.40 -20.20
C PRO A 142 36.27 -2.84 -19.12
N ASN A 143 35.23 -2.06 -18.84
CA ASN A 143 34.22 -2.41 -17.87
C ASN A 143 32.83 -2.59 -18.54
N PRO A 144 32.49 -3.83 -18.94
CA PRO A 144 31.20 -4.12 -19.58
C PRO A 144 29.99 -3.80 -18.68
N ASP A 145 30.19 -3.71 -17.36
CA ASP A 145 29.13 -3.51 -16.38
C ASP A 145 28.44 -2.14 -16.45
N PHE A 146 29.04 -1.17 -17.17
CA PHE A 146 28.52 0.20 -17.31
C PHE A 146 28.00 0.53 -18.72
N GLN A 147 27.75 -0.47 -19.55
CA GLN A 147 27.33 -0.25 -20.92
C GLN A 147 25.83 -0.35 -21.13
N LEU A 148 25.05 -0.06 -20.10
CA LEU A 148 23.60 0.01 -20.22
C LEU A 148 23.17 1.41 -20.67
N GLU A 149 22.27 1.48 -21.62
CA GLU A 149 21.54 2.71 -21.96
C GLU A 149 20.03 2.48 -21.88
N MET A 150 19.31 3.49 -21.38
CA MET A 150 17.85 3.45 -21.39
C MET A 150 17.35 3.57 -22.83
N PHE A 151 16.25 2.89 -23.12
CA PHE A 151 15.55 3.12 -24.38
C PHE A 151 15.09 4.58 -24.45
N ASP A 152 15.38 5.23 -25.56
CA ASP A 152 14.75 6.50 -25.83
C ASP A 152 13.25 6.31 -26.03
N ARG A 153 12.47 7.33 -25.68
CA ARG A 153 11.01 7.21 -25.63
C ARG A 153 10.39 6.92 -27.01
N ASN A 154 10.94 7.45 -28.10
CA ASN A 154 10.38 7.23 -29.43
C ASN A 154 10.59 5.78 -29.89
N THR A 155 11.75 5.21 -29.60
CA THR A 155 12.00 3.78 -29.81
C THR A 155 11.07 2.96 -28.92
N ALA A 156 11.01 3.25 -27.61
CA ALA A 156 10.24 2.47 -26.65
C ALA A 156 8.74 2.38 -26.99
N ILE A 157 8.11 3.47 -27.41
CA ILE A 157 6.69 3.48 -27.78
C ILE A 157 6.38 2.77 -29.09
N SER A 158 7.39 2.54 -29.95
CA SER A 158 7.25 1.79 -31.20
C SER A 158 7.41 0.28 -31.03
N LEU A 159 7.89 -0.16 -29.85
CA LEU A 159 8.07 -1.58 -29.55
C LEU A 159 6.75 -2.23 -29.13
N ALA A 160 6.58 -3.50 -29.51
CA ALA A 160 5.42 -4.30 -29.18
C ALA A 160 5.82 -5.76 -28.88
N GLY A 161 4.95 -6.46 -28.20
CA GLY A 161 5.19 -7.86 -27.80
C GLY A 161 6.20 -7.97 -26.67
N ILE A 162 6.63 -9.20 -26.41
CA ILE A 162 7.63 -9.50 -25.38
C ILE A 162 9.00 -9.68 -26.06
N GLN A 163 9.96 -8.83 -25.71
CA GLN A 163 11.28 -8.77 -26.33
C GLN A 163 12.38 -8.79 -25.29
N GLU A 164 13.53 -9.33 -25.65
CA GLU A 164 14.73 -9.32 -24.83
C GLU A 164 15.21 -7.89 -24.53
N CYS A 165 15.73 -7.68 -23.32
CA CYS A 165 16.38 -6.44 -22.93
C CYS A 165 17.58 -6.74 -22.01
N ALA A 166 18.46 -5.76 -21.82
CA ALA A 166 19.66 -5.95 -20.99
C ALA A 166 19.36 -5.92 -19.49
N ALA A 167 18.47 -5.04 -19.08
CA ALA A 167 18.02 -4.91 -17.69
C ALA A 167 16.67 -4.22 -17.61
N LEU A 168 15.97 -4.47 -16.53
CA LEU A 168 14.70 -3.82 -16.16
C LEU A 168 14.67 -3.54 -14.67
N PRO A 169 13.93 -2.52 -14.26
CA PRO A 169 13.62 -2.30 -12.86
C PRO A 169 12.47 -3.21 -12.40
N THR A 170 12.35 -3.36 -11.09
CA THR A 170 11.41 -4.29 -10.44
C THR A 170 10.06 -3.67 -10.07
N GLY A 171 9.69 -2.53 -10.62
CA GLY A 171 8.41 -1.87 -10.33
C GLY A 171 7.21 -2.78 -10.55
N LEU A 172 7.18 -3.49 -11.69
CA LEU A 172 6.22 -4.57 -11.97
C LEU A 172 6.92 -5.65 -12.78
N ILE A 173 7.20 -6.79 -12.17
CA ILE A 173 8.03 -7.84 -12.76
C ILE A 173 7.60 -9.24 -12.32
N MET A 174 7.72 -10.19 -13.22
CA MET A 174 7.44 -11.61 -13.03
C MET A 174 8.73 -12.42 -13.19
N TYR A 175 9.05 -13.22 -12.20
CA TYR A 175 10.23 -14.09 -12.16
C TYR A 175 9.82 -15.56 -12.22
N ASP A 176 10.43 -16.32 -13.10
CA ASP A 176 10.62 -17.76 -12.88
C ASP A 176 11.62 -17.93 -11.73
N MET A 177 11.21 -18.60 -10.65
CA MET A 177 12.05 -18.74 -9.46
C MET A 177 13.38 -19.44 -9.72
N ARG A 178 13.49 -20.23 -10.80
CA ARG A 178 14.76 -20.86 -11.23
C ARG A 178 15.79 -19.82 -11.67
N ALA A 179 15.38 -18.62 -12.08
CA ALA A 179 16.29 -17.54 -12.44
C ALA A 179 17.19 -17.11 -11.28
N PHE A 180 16.66 -17.12 -10.05
CA PHE A 180 17.45 -16.78 -8.86
C PHE A 180 18.57 -17.78 -8.56
N ALA A 181 18.46 -19.03 -9.00
CA ALA A 181 19.51 -20.02 -8.86
C ALA A 181 20.72 -19.74 -9.79
N LEU A 182 20.53 -19.02 -10.88
CA LEU A 182 21.63 -18.62 -11.78
C LEU A 182 22.56 -17.59 -11.15
N THR A 183 22.01 -16.72 -10.34
CA THR A 183 22.69 -15.62 -9.63
C THR A 183 22.70 -15.85 -8.11
N GLU A 184 22.69 -17.11 -7.68
CA GLU A 184 22.68 -17.47 -6.26
C GLU A 184 23.85 -16.83 -5.53
N PRO A 185 23.62 -16.13 -4.41
CA PRO A 185 24.68 -15.56 -3.61
C PRO A 185 25.64 -16.64 -3.11
N ALA A 186 26.93 -16.48 -3.35
CA ALA A 186 27.94 -17.39 -2.81
C ALA A 186 28.04 -17.22 -1.29
N SER A 187 28.24 -18.32 -0.57
CA SER A 187 28.27 -18.35 0.90
C SER A 187 29.37 -17.51 1.54
N ASP A 188 30.43 -17.19 0.77
CA ASP A 188 31.59 -16.42 1.17
C ASP A 188 31.55 -14.95 0.71
N GLN A 189 30.51 -14.55 -0.02
CA GLN A 189 30.37 -13.21 -0.59
C GLN A 189 29.16 -12.50 -0.03
N ALA A 190 29.32 -11.22 0.34
CA ALA A 190 28.24 -10.33 0.76
C ALA A 190 27.47 -9.72 -0.43
N LYS A 191 27.37 -10.43 -1.57
CA LYS A 191 26.64 -9.97 -2.76
C LYS A 191 25.31 -10.72 -2.85
N PRO A 192 24.21 -10.11 -2.35
CA PRO A 192 22.86 -10.68 -2.46
C PRO A 192 22.33 -10.56 -3.89
N TRP A 193 21.12 -11.09 -4.18
CA TRP A 193 20.47 -10.91 -5.50
C TRP A 193 20.23 -9.46 -5.83
N PHE A 194 19.69 -8.69 -4.87
CA PHE A 194 19.42 -7.26 -5.01
C PHE A 194 20.41 -6.48 -4.19
N TYR A 195 21.20 -5.61 -4.84
CA TYR A 195 22.23 -4.80 -4.19
C TYR A 195 22.44 -3.49 -4.94
N TYR A 196 22.87 -2.46 -4.21
CA TYR A 196 23.34 -1.21 -4.82
C TYR A 196 24.76 -1.35 -5.32
N GLU A 197 25.02 -0.84 -6.50
CA GLU A 197 26.38 -0.69 -7.04
C GLU A 197 26.83 0.75 -6.87
N TRP A 198 28.05 0.92 -6.44
CA TRP A 198 28.63 2.24 -6.12
C TRP A 198 29.78 2.56 -7.05
N LYS A 199 29.93 3.86 -7.46
CA LYS A 199 31.02 4.30 -8.32
C LYS A 199 32.35 4.36 -7.58
N ASP A 200 32.31 4.53 -6.28
CA ASP A 200 33.50 4.68 -5.45
C ASP A 200 33.38 3.93 -4.11
N LYS A 201 34.53 3.74 -3.47
CA LYS A 201 34.64 3.04 -2.19
C LYS A 201 33.95 3.74 -1.01
N PHE A 202 33.56 5.00 -1.16
CA PHE A 202 32.89 5.78 -0.11
C PHE A 202 31.37 5.69 -0.20
N CYS A 203 30.85 5.02 -1.22
CA CYS A 203 29.42 4.89 -1.49
C CYS A 203 28.69 6.26 -1.62
N ALA A 204 29.43 7.25 -2.15
CA ALA A 204 28.91 8.61 -2.30
C ALA A 204 28.01 8.75 -3.53
N GLU A 205 28.28 7.99 -4.58
CA GLU A 205 27.51 8.03 -5.82
C GLU A 205 27.15 6.62 -6.29
N LYS A 206 25.86 6.39 -6.57
CA LYS A 206 25.40 5.11 -7.10
C LYS A 206 25.82 4.94 -8.57
N ALA A 207 26.34 3.78 -8.90
CA ALA A 207 26.53 3.35 -10.28
C ALA A 207 25.26 2.72 -10.83
N SER A 208 24.58 1.92 -10.02
CA SER A 208 23.31 1.30 -10.38
C SER A 208 22.42 1.05 -9.15
N THR A 209 21.12 0.92 -9.38
CA THR A 209 20.14 0.58 -8.37
C THR A 209 19.99 -0.94 -8.25
N GLU A 210 19.47 -1.40 -7.12
CA GLU A 210 19.39 -2.83 -6.77
C GLU A 210 18.52 -3.65 -7.73
N ASP A 211 17.54 -3.03 -8.32
CA ASP A 211 16.62 -3.65 -9.27
C ASP A 211 17.28 -3.85 -10.64
N VAL A 212 18.00 -2.84 -11.11
CA VAL A 212 18.72 -2.89 -12.39
C VAL A 212 19.91 -3.84 -12.31
N THR A 213 20.66 -3.85 -11.18
CA THR A 213 21.81 -4.76 -11.01
C THR A 213 21.39 -6.22 -11.06
N MET A 214 20.28 -6.60 -10.41
CA MET A 214 19.80 -7.97 -10.40
C MET A 214 19.47 -8.47 -11.82
N THR A 215 18.69 -7.73 -12.58
CA THR A 215 18.28 -8.15 -13.93
C THR A 215 19.43 -8.07 -14.94
N ARG A 216 20.33 -7.08 -14.81
CA ARG A 216 21.57 -6.99 -15.59
C ARG A 216 22.46 -8.24 -15.37
N ASP A 217 22.73 -8.56 -14.12
CA ASP A 217 23.56 -9.72 -13.76
C ASP A 217 22.94 -11.01 -14.28
N LEU A 218 21.62 -11.13 -14.19
CA LEU A 218 20.90 -12.28 -14.75
C LEU A 218 21.02 -12.35 -16.26
N SER A 219 20.98 -11.24 -16.98
CA SER A 219 21.17 -11.18 -18.43
C SER A 219 22.58 -11.68 -18.83
N LEU A 220 23.63 -11.22 -18.11
CA LEU A 220 25.01 -11.62 -18.36
C LEU A 220 25.22 -13.11 -18.06
N VAL A 221 24.81 -13.56 -16.87
CA VAL A 221 24.96 -14.96 -16.44
C VAL A 221 24.10 -15.90 -17.29
N GLY A 222 22.93 -15.46 -17.71
CA GLY A 222 22.05 -16.23 -18.57
C GLY A 222 22.66 -16.45 -19.96
N ALA A 223 23.21 -15.41 -20.56
CA ALA A 223 23.90 -15.52 -21.85
C ALA A 223 25.06 -16.54 -21.78
N ASP A 224 25.83 -16.52 -20.68
CA ASP A 224 26.94 -17.44 -20.46
C ASP A 224 26.47 -18.89 -20.16
N LYS A 225 25.56 -19.08 -19.19
CA LYS A 225 25.17 -20.41 -18.71
C LYS A 225 24.07 -21.09 -19.52
N LEU A 226 23.17 -20.32 -20.13
CA LEU A 226 21.99 -20.84 -20.83
C LEU A 226 22.11 -20.72 -22.36
N GLY A 227 23.04 -19.90 -22.86
CA GLY A 227 23.17 -19.57 -24.28
C GLY A 227 22.06 -18.65 -24.81
N TYR A 228 21.30 -18.02 -23.92
CA TYR A 228 20.30 -17.01 -24.28
C TYR A 228 20.14 -15.98 -23.14
N ASN A 229 19.60 -14.80 -23.44
CA ASN A 229 19.27 -13.80 -22.46
C ASN A 229 17.89 -14.09 -21.82
N PRO A 230 17.80 -14.33 -20.50
CA PRO A 230 16.53 -14.66 -19.85
C PRO A 230 15.70 -13.45 -19.45
N VAL A 231 16.09 -12.21 -19.79
CA VAL A 231 15.45 -10.95 -19.34
C VAL A 231 14.63 -10.34 -20.49
N PHE A 232 13.33 -10.18 -20.28
CA PHE A 232 12.38 -9.73 -21.27
C PHE A 232 11.54 -8.57 -20.79
N CYS A 233 11.24 -7.62 -21.67
CA CYS A 233 10.27 -6.55 -21.45
C CYS A 233 8.97 -6.85 -22.22
N ASN A 234 7.83 -6.72 -21.55
CA ASN A 234 6.51 -6.86 -22.17
C ASN A 234 6.01 -5.47 -22.61
N TRP A 235 6.31 -5.09 -23.85
CA TRP A 235 5.99 -3.78 -24.42
C TRP A 235 4.49 -3.55 -24.66
N ASP A 236 3.66 -4.58 -24.63
CA ASP A 236 2.21 -4.46 -24.74
C ASP A 236 1.55 -4.10 -23.40
N ALA A 237 2.29 -4.23 -22.27
CA ALA A 237 1.77 -4.12 -20.91
C ALA A 237 2.44 -2.99 -20.11
N TRP A 238 2.25 -1.76 -20.53
CA TRP A 238 2.80 -0.60 -19.84
C TRP A 238 2.21 -0.42 -18.45
N ALA A 239 3.05 -0.14 -17.46
CA ALA A 239 2.64 0.24 -16.11
C ALA A 239 2.73 1.76 -15.91
N GLY A 240 1.85 2.30 -15.11
CA GLY A 240 1.93 3.67 -14.61
C GLY A 240 2.79 3.73 -13.34
N HIS A 241 3.37 4.90 -13.10
CA HIS A 241 4.26 5.15 -11.97
C HIS A 241 3.88 6.46 -11.30
N TRP A 242 3.51 6.42 -10.03
CA TRP A 242 3.09 7.60 -9.27
C TRP A 242 4.27 8.41 -8.74
N LYS A 243 4.53 9.61 -9.27
CA LYS A 243 5.64 10.51 -8.88
C LYS A 243 5.34 12.00 -9.13
N PRO A 244 4.83 12.76 -8.30
CA PRO A 244 3.66 12.71 -7.43
C PRO A 244 2.34 12.44 -8.15
N LYS A 245 2.38 12.17 -9.44
CA LYS A 245 1.26 11.76 -10.29
C LYS A 245 1.60 10.46 -11.02
N CYS A 246 0.59 9.74 -11.47
CA CYS A 246 0.82 8.56 -12.27
C CYS A 246 1.49 8.96 -13.60
N VAL A 247 2.62 8.31 -13.92
CA VAL A 247 3.35 8.48 -15.17
C VAL A 247 3.23 7.17 -15.95
N GLY A 248 2.63 7.23 -17.11
CA GLY A 248 2.36 6.05 -17.94
C GLY A 248 3.25 5.96 -19.16
N LYS A 249 2.74 5.31 -20.21
CA LYS A 249 3.43 5.21 -21.50
C LYS A 249 3.72 6.61 -22.05
N PRO A 250 4.96 6.91 -22.50
CA PRO A 250 5.29 8.19 -23.10
C PRO A 250 4.43 8.48 -24.34
N GLN A 251 4.06 9.73 -24.53
CA GLN A 251 3.35 10.16 -25.72
C GLN A 251 4.33 10.38 -26.88
N VAL A 252 3.91 10.08 -28.10
CA VAL A 252 4.69 10.43 -29.30
C VAL A 252 4.73 11.94 -29.43
N ILE A 253 5.93 12.51 -29.44
CA ILE A 253 6.14 13.94 -29.61
C ILE A 253 6.96 14.15 -30.88
N ALA A 254 6.44 14.95 -31.82
CA ALA A 254 7.16 15.30 -33.05
C ALA A 254 8.49 15.99 -32.73
N ALA A 255 9.56 15.63 -33.43
CA ALA A 255 10.94 16.04 -33.15
C ALA A 255 11.20 17.56 -33.16
N LYS A 256 10.33 18.37 -33.75
CA LYS A 256 10.39 19.84 -33.72
C LYS A 256 9.36 20.40 -32.74
N GLY A 257 9.80 21.20 -31.78
CA GLY A 257 8.92 21.90 -30.82
C GLY A 257 8.52 21.07 -29.60
N VAL A 258 9.27 20.02 -29.30
CA VAL A 258 9.01 19.11 -28.16
C VAL A 258 8.85 19.87 -26.85
N SER A 259 9.71 20.83 -26.55
CA SER A 259 9.68 21.58 -25.28
C SER A 259 8.45 22.47 -25.13
N GLU A 260 7.97 23.05 -26.21
CA GLU A 260 6.82 23.98 -26.18
C GLU A 260 5.48 23.22 -26.16
N LYS A 261 5.36 22.14 -26.93
CA LYS A 261 4.17 21.28 -26.87
C LYS A 261 4.06 20.52 -25.53
N LEU A 262 5.19 20.10 -24.93
CA LEU A 262 5.21 19.54 -23.59
C LEU A 262 4.79 20.56 -22.54
N LYS A 263 5.28 21.78 -22.62
CA LYS A 263 4.87 22.87 -21.74
C LYS A 263 3.38 23.20 -21.91
N ALA A 264 2.88 23.24 -23.15
CA ALA A 264 1.47 23.48 -23.42
C ALA A 264 0.57 22.31 -22.95
N SER A 265 0.97 21.07 -23.17
CA SER A 265 0.24 19.90 -22.67
C SER A 265 0.29 19.81 -21.14
N TRP A 266 1.36 20.26 -20.52
CA TRP A 266 1.50 20.31 -19.08
C TRP A 266 0.66 21.45 -18.48
N ALA A 267 0.67 22.62 -19.09
CA ALA A 267 -0.22 23.72 -18.69
C ALA A 267 -1.69 23.30 -18.82
N ALA A 268 -2.07 22.63 -19.90
CA ALA A 268 -3.43 22.11 -20.10
C ALA A 268 -3.82 21.03 -19.06
N SER A 269 -2.88 20.19 -18.61
CA SER A 269 -3.15 19.18 -17.59
C SER A 269 -3.27 19.77 -16.16
N TYR A 270 -2.86 21.01 -15.95
CA TYR A 270 -3.01 21.79 -14.71
C TYR A 270 -4.09 22.86 -14.79
N ASP A 271 -4.76 22.99 -15.94
CA ASP A 271 -5.89 23.91 -16.07
C ASP A 271 -7.05 23.38 -15.19
N PRO A 272 -7.44 24.11 -14.13
CA PRO A 272 -8.53 23.71 -13.26
C PRO A 272 -9.88 23.62 -13.99
N ASP A 273 -10.01 24.23 -15.17
CA ASP A 273 -11.23 24.21 -16.00
C ASP A 273 -11.28 23.03 -16.97
N VAL A 274 -10.17 22.29 -17.16
CA VAL A 274 -10.18 21.04 -17.91
C VAL A 274 -10.80 19.95 -17.05
N LYS A 275 -12.08 19.69 -17.25
CA LYS A 275 -12.77 18.52 -16.67
C LYS A 275 -12.10 17.24 -17.16
N LEU A 276 -11.22 16.67 -16.34
CA LEU A 276 -10.75 15.30 -16.53
C LEU A 276 -11.95 14.37 -16.35
N VAL A 277 -12.44 13.81 -17.45
CA VAL A 277 -13.64 12.94 -17.48
C VAL A 277 -13.37 11.54 -16.93
N SER A 278 -12.19 11.24 -16.44
CA SER A 278 -11.96 10.05 -15.64
C SER A 278 -12.12 10.36 -14.16
N LEU A 279 -13.34 10.31 -13.68
CA LEU A 279 -13.61 10.32 -12.25
C LEU A 279 -12.93 9.08 -11.62
N ARG A 280 -12.10 9.32 -10.61
CA ARG A 280 -11.60 8.23 -9.74
C ARG A 280 -12.80 7.49 -9.15
N PRO A 281 -12.72 6.20 -8.87
CA PRO A 281 -13.79 5.46 -8.18
C PRO A 281 -14.34 6.19 -6.95
N SER A 282 -13.48 6.86 -6.18
CA SER A 282 -13.86 7.72 -5.06
C SER A 282 -14.69 8.94 -5.46
N GLN A 283 -14.50 9.52 -6.65
CA GLN A 283 -15.29 10.65 -7.15
C GLN A 283 -16.61 10.20 -7.76
N LEU A 284 -16.64 9.02 -8.39
CA LEU A 284 -17.88 8.36 -8.81
C LEU A 284 -18.73 7.99 -7.60
N LEU A 285 -18.10 7.58 -6.51
CA LEU A 285 -18.78 7.29 -5.24
C LEU A 285 -19.29 8.57 -4.59
N GLN A 286 -18.48 9.64 -4.55
CA GLN A 286 -18.93 10.96 -4.10
C GLN A 286 -20.09 11.49 -4.94
N GLN A 287 -20.08 11.32 -6.26
CA GLN A 287 -21.23 11.70 -7.10
C GLN A 287 -22.46 10.83 -6.86
N LYS A 288 -22.30 9.54 -6.60
CA LYS A 288 -23.40 8.67 -6.20
C LYS A 288 -23.94 9.01 -4.80
N LEU A 289 -23.08 9.38 -3.87
CA LEU A 289 -23.46 9.85 -2.53
C LEU A 289 -24.16 11.22 -2.59
N LEU A 290 -23.74 12.12 -3.51
CA LEU A 290 -24.39 13.41 -3.76
C LEU A 290 -25.71 13.27 -4.53
N ALA A 291 -25.89 12.19 -5.30
CA ALA A 291 -27.13 11.89 -6.04
C ALA A 291 -28.15 11.06 -5.25
N SER A 292 -27.74 10.48 -4.11
CA SER A 292 -28.69 9.88 -3.16
C SER A 292 -29.44 10.99 -2.42
N PRO A 293 -30.72 10.81 -2.08
CA PRO A 293 -31.43 11.82 -1.31
C PRO A 293 -30.68 12.04 0.01
N GLN A 294 -30.05 13.20 0.10
CA GLN A 294 -29.27 13.59 1.28
C GLN A 294 -30.19 13.56 2.50
N ALA A 295 -29.78 12.79 3.49
CA ALA A 295 -30.14 13.17 4.86
C ALA A 295 -29.68 14.65 5.03
N PRO A 296 -30.51 15.50 5.63
CA PRO A 296 -30.21 16.92 5.74
C PRO A 296 -28.79 17.05 6.31
N ALA A 297 -27.94 17.81 5.61
CA ALA A 297 -26.58 18.09 6.05
C ALA A 297 -26.68 18.63 7.47
N ALA A 298 -26.27 17.82 8.45
CA ALA A 298 -26.19 18.26 9.82
C ALA A 298 -25.11 19.35 9.82
N THR A 299 -25.52 20.60 9.92
CA THR A 299 -24.61 21.71 10.20
C THR A 299 -24.12 21.53 11.63
N TYR A 300 -23.01 20.80 11.77
CA TYR A 300 -22.36 20.67 13.07
C TYR A 300 -21.87 22.07 13.49
N PRO A 301 -22.12 22.47 14.75
CA PRO A 301 -21.51 23.68 15.27
C PRO A 301 -19.98 23.54 15.12
N PRO A 302 -19.27 24.65 14.82
CA PRO A 302 -17.81 24.59 14.78
C PRO A 302 -17.32 24.01 16.08
N LEU A 303 -16.35 23.08 16.02
CA LEU A 303 -15.66 22.55 17.18
C LEU A 303 -15.35 23.69 18.12
N VAL A 304 -15.79 23.60 19.38
CA VAL A 304 -15.39 24.55 20.41
C VAL A 304 -13.89 24.32 20.60
N GLN A 305 -13.12 25.00 19.75
CA GLN A 305 -11.68 25.04 19.87
C GLN A 305 -11.37 25.89 21.10
N ARG A 306 -10.91 25.24 22.14
CA ARG A 306 -9.99 25.86 23.09
C ARG A 306 -8.57 25.49 22.60
N PRO A 307 -7.99 26.26 21.65
CA PRO A 307 -6.82 25.84 20.89
C PRO A 307 -5.58 25.55 21.74
N ASN A 308 -5.48 26.18 22.91
CA ASN A 308 -4.30 26.13 23.74
C ASN A 308 -4.31 24.96 24.76
N GLU A 309 -5.46 24.42 25.13
CA GLU A 309 -5.55 23.33 26.10
C GLU A 309 -5.38 21.96 25.45
N PHE A 310 -5.87 21.77 24.23
CA PHE A 310 -5.69 20.54 23.46
C PHE A 310 -4.24 20.33 23.00
N ASN A 311 -3.56 21.39 22.57
CA ASN A 311 -2.18 21.32 22.10
C ASN A 311 -1.15 21.35 23.23
N ALA A 312 -1.47 22.01 24.36
CA ALA A 312 -0.58 22.11 25.51
C ALA A 312 -0.40 20.79 26.27
N LEU A 313 -1.29 19.81 26.04
CA LEU A 313 -1.30 18.52 26.74
C LEU A 313 -0.86 17.33 25.87
N GLY A 314 -0.39 17.58 24.64
CA GLY A 314 0.07 16.52 23.76
C GLY A 314 -1.05 15.58 23.24
N MET A 315 -2.33 15.94 23.49
CA MET A 315 -3.48 15.07 23.17
C MET A 315 -4.13 15.40 21.83
N GLY A 316 -3.33 15.83 20.86
CA GLY A 316 -3.79 15.99 19.49
C GLY A 316 -3.84 14.66 18.77
N LEU A 317 -5.01 14.22 18.32
CA LEU A 317 -5.09 13.13 17.33
C LEU A 317 -4.41 13.62 16.05
N PRO A 318 -3.33 12.95 15.57
CA PRO A 318 -2.68 13.33 14.31
C PRO A 318 -3.66 13.32 13.15
N GLU A 319 -3.45 14.16 12.14
CA GLU A 319 -4.35 14.20 10.96
C GLU A 319 -4.33 12.88 10.19
N GLU A 320 -3.24 12.16 10.30
CA GLU A 320 -3.10 10.82 9.75
C GLU A 320 -4.07 9.83 10.41
N ASP A 321 -4.13 9.80 11.73
CA ASP A 321 -5.06 8.94 12.46
C ASP A 321 -6.51 9.40 12.26
N ALA A 322 -6.74 10.71 12.17
CA ALA A 322 -8.04 11.25 11.79
C ALA A 322 -8.48 10.75 10.40
N THR A 323 -7.56 10.69 9.44
CA THR A 323 -7.80 10.14 8.10
C THR A 323 -8.03 8.63 8.16
N ALA A 324 -7.27 7.90 8.98
CA ALA A 324 -7.43 6.46 9.18
C ALA A 324 -8.82 6.11 9.76
N ILE A 325 -9.29 6.90 10.74
CA ILE A 325 -10.64 6.74 11.32
C ILE A 325 -11.73 7.02 10.28
N ARG A 326 -11.61 8.09 9.48
CA ARG A 326 -12.57 8.36 8.38
C ARG A 326 -12.58 7.21 7.39
N THR A 327 -11.42 6.68 7.06
CA THR A 327 -11.27 5.56 6.13
C THR A 327 -11.90 4.29 6.69
N LEU A 328 -11.74 3.99 7.99
CA LEU A 328 -12.37 2.85 8.66
C LEU A 328 -13.90 2.88 8.48
N ILE A 329 -14.53 4.03 8.70
CA ILE A 329 -15.98 4.19 8.55
C ILE A 329 -16.41 4.10 7.07
N THR A 330 -15.62 4.69 6.18
CA THR A 330 -15.89 4.67 4.73
C THR A 330 -15.75 3.25 4.17
N ASP A 331 -14.70 2.52 4.54
CA ASP A 331 -14.47 1.14 4.12
C ASP A 331 -15.63 0.25 4.60
N PHE A 332 -16.05 0.42 5.85
CA PHE A 332 -17.22 -0.32 6.36
C PHE A 332 -18.48 -0.07 5.53
N PHE A 333 -18.75 1.20 5.20
CA PHE A 333 -19.88 1.56 4.35
C PHE A 333 -19.78 0.92 2.96
N LEU A 334 -18.58 0.89 2.38
CA LEU A 334 -18.35 0.26 1.08
C LEU A 334 -18.60 -1.24 1.09
N ASP A 335 -18.20 -1.91 2.17
CA ASP A 335 -18.32 -3.36 2.31
C ASP A 335 -19.76 -3.80 2.62
N HIS A 336 -20.52 -2.98 3.38
CA HIS A 336 -21.82 -3.38 3.92
C HIS A 336 -23.02 -2.58 3.36
N GLY A 337 -22.79 -1.46 2.69
CA GLY A 337 -23.86 -0.63 2.09
C GLY A 337 -24.64 0.25 3.07
N TYR A 338 -24.20 0.33 4.34
CA TYR A 338 -24.79 1.18 5.37
C TYR A 338 -23.71 1.70 6.33
N TYR A 339 -23.98 2.83 7.01
CA TYR A 339 -23.06 3.39 7.97
C TYR A 339 -23.11 2.63 9.31
N PRO A 340 -21.93 2.38 9.94
CA PRO A 340 -21.86 1.56 11.14
C PRO A 340 -22.41 2.25 12.39
N THR A 341 -22.89 1.44 13.33
CA THR A 341 -22.97 1.77 14.74
C THR A 341 -21.62 1.46 15.39
N VAL A 342 -21.04 2.45 16.11
CA VAL A 342 -19.71 2.32 16.73
C VAL A 342 -19.80 2.51 18.23
N ALA A 343 -19.25 1.56 18.99
CA ALA A 343 -18.91 1.81 20.40
C ALA A 343 -17.45 2.29 20.46
N GLU A 344 -17.22 3.47 20.99
CA GLU A 344 -15.90 4.01 21.29
C GLU A 344 -15.58 3.86 22.75
N ILE A 345 -14.50 3.16 23.07
CA ILE A 345 -14.05 2.87 24.42
C ILE A 345 -12.85 3.74 24.73
N GLY A 346 -13.03 4.72 25.64
CA GLY A 346 -12.06 5.79 25.84
C GLY A 346 -12.29 6.93 24.86
N SER A 347 -13.20 7.84 25.19
CA SER A 347 -13.58 8.93 24.27
C SER A 347 -12.96 10.26 24.63
N TRP A 348 -12.45 10.38 25.86
CA TRP A 348 -11.80 11.60 26.37
C TRP A 348 -12.56 12.88 26.03
N ALA A 349 -11.98 13.74 25.20
CA ALA A 349 -12.60 15.00 24.76
C ALA A 349 -13.53 14.86 23.53
N GLY A 350 -13.69 13.66 22.97
CA GLY A 350 -14.62 13.33 21.89
C GLY A 350 -14.15 13.63 20.48
N ARG A 351 -12.85 13.83 20.24
CA ARG A 351 -12.33 14.16 18.90
C ARG A 351 -12.50 13.03 17.90
N SER A 352 -12.11 11.82 18.27
CA SER A 352 -12.28 10.61 17.47
C SER A 352 -13.76 10.29 17.22
N ALA A 353 -14.60 10.42 18.24
CA ALA A 353 -16.06 10.27 18.12
C ALA A 353 -16.67 11.24 17.12
N LEU A 354 -16.26 12.52 17.14
CA LEU A 354 -16.70 13.52 16.16
C LEU A 354 -16.28 13.17 14.75
N ILE A 355 -15.04 12.69 14.56
CA ILE A 355 -14.54 12.28 13.25
C ILE A 355 -15.35 11.10 12.71
N MET A 356 -15.63 10.06 13.54
CA MET A 356 -16.45 8.92 13.16
C MET A 356 -17.89 9.36 12.81
N SER A 357 -18.48 10.23 13.62
CA SER A 357 -19.82 10.77 13.38
C SER A 357 -19.89 11.61 12.10
N GLN A 358 -18.91 12.45 11.85
CA GLN A 358 -18.79 13.24 10.61
C GLN A 358 -18.59 12.35 9.37
N ALA A 359 -17.97 11.18 9.54
CA ALA A 359 -17.83 10.17 8.48
C ALA A 359 -19.11 9.36 8.25
N GLY A 360 -20.17 9.57 9.06
CA GLY A 360 -21.49 8.96 8.92
C GLY A 360 -21.85 7.92 9.98
N ALA A 361 -20.94 7.56 10.89
CA ALA A 361 -21.24 6.58 11.92
C ALA A 361 -22.20 7.09 12.98
N THR A 362 -23.02 6.19 13.53
CA THR A 362 -23.73 6.42 14.79
C THR A 362 -22.84 6.01 15.94
N VAL A 363 -22.39 6.96 16.73
CA VAL A 363 -21.35 6.73 17.76
C VAL A 363 -21.95 6.71 19.17
N HIS A 364 -21.52 5.75 19.95
CA HIS A 364 -21.77 5.64 21.39
C HIS A 364 -20.46 5.61 22.15
N CYS A 365 -20.14 6.67 22.89
CA CYS A 365 -18.94 6.84 23.67
C CYS A 365 -19.04 6.22 25.05
N ILE A 366 -18.02 5.52 25.47
CA ILE A 366 -17.91 4.92 26.80
C ILE A 366 -16.62 5.39 27.44
N ASP A 367 -16.73 6.13 28.55
CA ASP A 367 -15.58 6.62 29.30
C ASP A 367 -15.99 6.87 30.77
N HIS A 368 -15.05 6.84 31.68
CA HIS A 368 -15.26 7.26 33.07
C HIS A 368 -14.89 8.74 33.30
N TRP A 369 -14.17 9.37 32.32
CA TRP A 369 -13.68 10.75 32.37
C TRP A 369 -12.91 11.17 33.61
N LYS A 370 -12.22 10.23 34.26
CA LYS A 370 -11.37 10.50 35.47
C LYS A 370 -9.88 10.61 35.07
N GLY A 371 -9.54 10.38 33.80
CA GLY A 371 -8.17 10.28 33.33
C GLY A 371 -7.52 8.95 33.73
N ASN A 372 -6.36 8.68 33.17
CA ASN A 372 -5.61 7.46 33.37
C ASN A 372 -4.32 7.75 34.12
N HIS A 373 -4.07 7.03 35.23
CA HIS A 373 -2.86 7.21 36.05
C HIS A 373 -1.60 6.66 35.38
N ALA A 374 -1.72 5.77 34.42
CA ALA A 374 -0.60 5.18 33.70
C ALA A 374 -0.12 6.03 32.51
N ASP A 375 -0.95 6.95 32.00
CA ASP A 375 -0.63 7.84 30.89
C ASP A 375 -0.22 9.21 31.40
N ALA A 376 1.04 9.61 31.15
CA ALA A 376 1.58 10.89 31.59
C ALA A 376 0.79 12.10 31.08
N GLY A 377 0.15 11.97 29.87
CA GLY A 377 -0.69 12.99 29.27
C GLY A 377 -2.04 13.19 29.96
N THR A 378 -2.68 12.10 30.40
CA THR A 378 -3.98 12.13 31.08
C THR A 378 -3.86 12.30 32.58
N SER A 379 -2.74 11.86 33.20
CA SER A 379 -2.45 12.10 34.62
C SER A 379 -2.29 13.58 34.93
N ALA A 380 -1.89 14.42 33.98
CA ALA A 380 -1.80 15.87 34.13
C ALA A 380 -3.18 16.55 34.36
N TYR A 381 -4.27 15.85 34.08
CA TYR A 381 -5.65 16.31 34.33
C TYR A 381 -6.22 15.83 35.68
N ALA A 382 -5.56 14.91 36.33
CA ALA A 382 -6.01 14.45 37.67
C ALA A 382 -6.07 15.65 38.64
N GLY A 383 -7.28 16.15 38.92
CA GLY A 383 -7.52 17.28 39.82
C GLY A 383 -7.80 18.62 39.18
N LYS A 384 -7.89 18.71 37.81
CA LYS A 384 -8.42 19.90 37.09
C LYS A 384 -9.79 19.59 36.53
N GLU A 385 -10.49 20.61 35.98
CA GLU A 385 -11.86 20.45 35.42
C GLU A 385 -12.01 19.14 34.65
N PRO A 386 -13.05 18.33 34.95
CA PRO A 386 -13.19 17.01 34.36
C PRO A 386 -13.29 17.13 32.84
N PRO A 387 -12.52 16.30 32.07
CA PRO A 387 -12.63 16.25 30.61
C PRO A 387 -14.06 15.96 30.12
N TYR A 388 -14.91 15.47 31.00
CA TYR A 388 -16.33 15.22 30.72
C TYR A 388 -17.12 16.45 30.31
N ASP A 389 -16.89 17.64 30.92
CA ASP A 389 -17.58 18.86 30.51
C ASP A 389 -17.07 19.36 29.16
N VAL A 390 -15.80 19.19 28.86
CA VAL A 390 -15.21 19.44 27.54
C VAL A 390 -15.79 18.48 26.50
N PHE A 391 -15.89 17.20 26.82
CA PHE A 391 -16.52 16.21 25.95
C PHE A 391 -17.97 16.59 25.63
N LYS A 392 -18.79 16.85 26.66
CA LYS A 392 -20.20 17.26 26.48
C LYS A 392 -20.34 18.51 25.60
N ALA A 393 -19.48 19.49 25.80
CA ALA A 393 -19.48 20.72 24.98
C ALA A 393 -19.13 20.42 23.51
N ASN A 394 -18.16 19.55 23.26
CA ASN A 394 -17.70 19.18 21.93
C ASN A 394 -18.75 18.37 21.17
N VAL A 395 -19.46 17.44 21.82
CA VAL A 395 -20.45 16.57 21.16
C VAL A 395 -21.87 17.14 21.19
N ALA A 396 -22.09 18.33 21.77
CA ALA A 396 -23.38 18.95 21.86
C ALA A 396 -24.01 19.13 20.46
N GLY A 397 -25.25 18.65 20.29
CA GLY A 397 -25.99 18.75 19.03
C GLY A 397 -25.59 17.78 17.92
N THR A 398 -24.64 16.86 18.16
CA THR A 398 -24.14 15.90 17.14
C THR A 398 -24.92 14.59 17.09
N GLY A 399 -25.76 14.31 18.08
CA GLY A 399 -26.42 12.98 18.20
C GLY A 399 -25.52 11.87 18.74
N ILE A 400 -24.26 12.17 19.11
CA ILE A 400 -23.36 11.22 19.76
C ILE A 400 -23.92 10.87 21.15
N MET A 401 -24.12 9.59 21.38
CA MET A 401 -24.56 9.05 22.69
C MET A 401 -23.35 8.77 23.58
N HIS A 402 -23.56 8.73 24.89
CA HIS A 402 -22.48 8.37 25.80
C HIS A 402 -22.97 7.68 27.08
N THR A 403 -22.09 6.88 27.66
CA THR A 403 -22.27 6.20 28.95
C THR A 403 -21.07 6.47 29.83
N VAL A 404 -21.32 6.95 31.05
CA VAL A 404 -20.28 7.20 32.05
C VAL A 404 -20.03 5.90 32.81
N GLY A 405 -18.80 5.38 32.78
CA GLY A 405 -18.42 4.18 33.54
C GLY A 405 -17.09 3.59 33.09
N GLU A 406 -16.57 2.70 33.91
CA GLU A 406 -15.33 1.98 33.59
C GLU A 406 -15.58 0.91 32.54
N SER A 407 -14.73 0.88 31.55
CA SER A 407 -14.91 0.14 30.31
C SER A 407 -15.26 -1.34 30.51
N PRO A 408 -14.47 -2.19 31.22
CA PRO A 408 -14.82 -3.60 31.32
C PRO A 408 -16.17 -3.87 32.00
N GLY A 409 -16.52 -3.03 33.02
CA GLY A 409 -17.77 -3.17 33.77
C GLY A 409 -19.00 -2.79 32.93
N VAL A 410 -18.92 -1.69 32.21
CA VAL A 410 -20.03 -1.16 31.38
C VAL A 410 -20.36 -2.10 30.22
N ALA A 411 -19.39 -2.85 29.68
CA ALA A 411 -19.62 -3.76 28.57
C ALA A 411 -20.76 -4.77 28.84
N SER A 412 -20.96 -5.18 30.08
CA SER A 412 -22.03 -6.12 30.49
C SER A 412 -23.44 -5.57 30.31
N THR A 413 -23.61 -4.26 30.23
CA THR A 413 -24.91 -3.59 30.02
C THR A 413 -25.36 -3.60 28.56
N PHE A 414 -24.47 -3.92 27.63
CA PHE A 414 -24.78 -4.02 26.20
C PHE A 414 -24.93 -5.47 25.76
N PRO A 415 -25.93 -5.77 24.94
CA PRO A 415 -26.05 -7.10 24.33
C PRO A 415 -24.84 -7.46 23.44
N ASP A 416 -24.59 -8.75 23.25
CA ASP A 416 -23.60 -9.18 22.26
C ASP A 416 -24.03 -8.76 20.85
N LYS A 417 -23.04 -8.43 20.00
CA LYS A 417 -23.27 -7.97 18.62
C LYS A 417 -24.14 -6.71 18.53
N SER A 418 -24.11 -5.82 19.53
CA SER A 418 -24.89 -4.58 19.56
C SER A 418 -24.30 -3.44 18.74
N PHE A 419 -23.03 -3.52 18.39
CA PHE A 419 -22.34 -2.53 17.57
C PHE A 419 -21.71 -3.17 16.33
N ASP A 420 -21.77 -2.50 15.21
CA ASP A 420 -21.09 -2.98 14.01
C ASP A 420 -19.58 -2.95 14.18
N ILE A 421 -19.06 -1.87 14.79
CA ILE A 421 -17.65 -1.67 15.13
C ILE A 421 -17.51 -1.40 16.63
N VAL A 422 -16.50 -1.98 17.26
CA VAL A 422 -16.01 -1.53 18.55
C VAL A 422 -14.62 -0.94 18.35
N TYR A 423 -14.41 0.29 18.82
CA TYR A 423 -13.16 1.04 18.70
C TYR A 423 -12.56 1.27 20.10
N ILE A 424 -11.39 0.68 20.38
CA ILE A 424 -10.73 0.69 21.71
C ILE A 424 -9.60 1.70 21.70
N ASP A 425 -9.73 2.74 22.53
CA ASP A 425 -8.77 3.83 22.72
C ASP A 425 -8.77 4.32 24.17
N ALA A 426 -8.71 3.37 25.12
CA ALA A 426 -8.76 3.67 26.57
C ALA A 426 -7.35 3.66 27.18
N GLU A 427 -7.08 2.82 28.17
CA GLU A 427 -5.75 2.68 28.77
C GLU A 427 -4.85 1.76 27.96
N HIS A 428 -3.55 2.09 27.81
CA HIS A 428 -2.62 1.43 26.90
C HIS A 428 -1.72 0.36 27.55
N THR A 429 -1.96 0.01 28.83
CA THR A 429 -1.25 -1.11 29.44
C THR A 429 -1.73 -2.45 28.85
N PHE A 430 -0.84 -3.44 28.80
CA PHE A 430 -1.21 -4.79 28.34
C PHE A 430 -2.45 -5.34 29.04
N ALA A 431 -2.52 -5.18 30.38
CA ALA A 431 -3.63 -5.72 31.17
C ALA A 431 -4.96 -5.06 30.87
N SER A 432 -4.97 -3.73 30.71
CA SER A 432 -6.17 -2.95 30.44
C SER A 432 -6.68 -3.19 29.02
N VAL A 433 -5.80 -3.17 28.02
CA VAL A 433 -6.17 -3.49 26.63
C VAL A 433 -6.72 -4.92 26.50
N MET A 434 -6.11 -5.90 27.18
CA MET A 434 -6.63 -7.27 27.21
C MET A 434 -8.00 -7.37 27.88
N ALA A 435 -8.24 -6.61 28.96
CA ALA A 435 -9.53 -6.57 29.64
C ALA A 435 -10.61 -5.96 28.72
N ASP A 436 -10.27 -4.88 28.02
CA ASP A 436 -11.17 -4.23 27.06
C ASP A 436 -11.48 -5.14 25.86
N ILE A 437 -10.47 -5.74 25.24
CA ILE A 437 -10.68 -6.71 24.16
C ILE A 437 -11.61 -7.84 24.63
N LYS A 438 -11.38 -8.42 25.78
CA LYS A 438 -12.19 -9.52 26.32
C LYS A 438 -13.63 -9.11 26.57
N ALA A 439 -13.85 -7.92 27.11
CA ALA A 439 -15.19 -7.42 27.44
C ALA A 439 -15.97 -6.96 26.20
N TRP A 440 -15.30 -6.29 25.30
CA TRP A 440 -15.95 -5.61 24.17
C TRP A 440 -15.93 -6.37 22.85
N ALA A 441 -15.00 -7.30 22.64
CA ALA A 441 -15.02 -8.13 21.44
C ALA A 441 -16.36 -8.86 21.24
N PRO A 442 -17.07 -9.41 22.25
CA PRO A 442 -18.40 -9.97 22.06
C PRO A 442 -19.45 -8.97 21.54
N LYS A 443 -19.25 -7.67 21.81
CA LYS A 443 -20.20 -6.61 21.45
C LYS A 443 -20.05 -6.14 19.99
N ALA A 444 -18.90 -6.40 19.37
CA ALA A 444 -18.68 -6.13 17.94
C ALA A 444 -19.37 -7.17 17.08
N LYS A 445 -20.13 -6.73 16.08
CA LYS A 445 -20.79 -7.57 15.10
C LYS A 445 -19.86 -7.92 13.95
N HIS A 446 -19.12 -6.93 13.42
CA HIS A 446 -18.29 -7.10 12.24
C HIS A 446 -16.80 -6.82 12.51
N LEU A 447 -16.46 -5.76 13.24
CA LEU A 447 -15.10 -5.26 13.31
C LEU A 447 -14.71 -4.87 14.72
N LEU A 448 -13.53 -5.29 15.14
CA LEU A 448 -12.84 -4.75 16.31
C LEU A 448 -11.70 -3.87 15.83
N ALA A 449 -11.62 -2.64 16.32
CA ALA A 449 -10.64 -1.65 15.92
C ALA A 449 -10.12 -0.89 17.16
N GLY A 450 -9.13 -0.06 16.98
CA GLY A 450 -8.63 0.79 18.06
C GLY A 450 -7.44 1.64 17.64
N HIS A 451 -6.80 2.27 18.61
CA HIS A 451 -5.74 3.24 18.41
C HIS A 451 -4.40 2.77 18.99
N ASP A 452 -3.37 3.58 18.79
CA ASP A 452 -2.05 3.48 19.41
C ASP A 452 -1.24 2.20 19.12
N TYR A 453 -1.53 1.53 18.00
CA TYR A 453 -0.70 0.42 17.54
C TYR A 453 0.72 0.92 17.18
N GLY A 454 1.71 0.38 17.85
CA GLY A 454 3.11 0.78 17.66
C GLY A 454 3.58 1.97 18.51
N VAL A 455 2.67 2.73 19.11
CA VAL A 455 2.99 3.80 20.07
C VAL A 455 3.22 3.19 21.45
N PHE A 456 2.26 2.40 21.92
CA PHE A 456 2.36 1.72 23.21
C PHE A 456 2.58 0.22 23.03
N PRO A 457 3.69 -0.34 23.56
CA PRO A 457 3.97 -1.78 23.46
C PRO A 457 2.85 -2.67 23.99
N GLY A 458 2.12 -2.18 25.03
CA GLY A 458 0.99 -2.90 25.64
C GLY A 458 -0.13 -3.21 24.65
N VAL A 459 -0.45 -2.29 23.77
CA VAL A 459 -1.48 -2.47 22.72
C VAL A 459 -1.09 -3.63 21.80
N ARG A 460 0.11 -3.60 21.23
CA ARG A 460 0.58 -4.64 20.31
C ARG A 460 0.68 -6.02 20.99
N LEU A 461 1.16 -6.06 22.22
CA LEU A 461 1.27 -7.30 23.00
C LEU A 461 -0.10 -7.89 23.29
N ALA A 462 -1.10 -7.06 23.62
CA ALA A 462 -2.47 -7.50 23.87
C ALA A 462 -3.14 -8.05 22.62
N LEU A 463 -2.98 -7.38 21.48
CA LEU A 463 -3.50 -7.87 20.19
C LEU A 463 -2.88 -9.23 19.80
N ASN A 464 -1.58 -9.40 20.03
CA ASN A 464 -0.92 -10.69 19.80
C ASN A 464 -1.47 -11.79 20.72
N ALA A 465 -1.57 -11.49 22.02
CA ALA A 465 -2.03 -12.47 23.02
C ALA A 465 -3.51 -12.83 22.88
N SER A 466 -4.34 -11.93 22.32
CA SER A 466 -5.77 -12.18 22.07
C SER A 466 -6.04 -12.97 20.79
N GLY A 467 -5.03 -13.26 19.98
CA GLY A 467 -5.19 -13.97 18.70
C GLY A 467 -5.82 -13.12 17.60
N LEU A 468 -5.86 -11.79 17.74
CA LEU A 468 -6.43 -10.88 16.75
C LEU A 468 -5.49 -10.54 15.59
N LEU A 469 -4.23 -10.93 15.69
CA LEU A 469 -3.28 -10.75 14.58
C LEU A 469 -3.51 -11.76 13.44
N PRO A 470 -3.30 -11.37 12.17
CA PRO A 470 -2.89 -10.03 11.73
C PRO A 470 -4.01 -8.99 11.79
N VAL A 471 -3.65 -7.75 12.06
CA VAL A 471 -4.55 -6.58 11.98
C VAL A 471 -4.14 -5.69 10.81
N THR A 472 -5.11 -4.97 10.24
CA THR A 472 -4.83 -3.86 9.34
C THR A 472 -4.47 -2.64 10.17
N VAL A 473 -3.37 -1.95 9.84
CA VAL A 473 -2.92 -0.74 10.53
C VAL A 473 -2.80 0.41 9.55
N ARG A 474 -3.38 1.57 9.91
CA ARG A 474 -3.24 2.83 9.17
C ARG A 474 -2.96 3.95 10.18
N GLY A 475 -1.82 4.62 10.04
CA GLY A 475 -1.32 5.43 11.14
C GLY A 475 -1.09 4.57 12.37
N THR A 476 -1.63 4.98 13.48
CA THR A 476 -1.66 4.16 14.71
C THR A 476 -3.00 3.46 14.93
N VAL A 477 -3.97 3.62 14.01
CA VAL A 477 -5.28 2.96 14.04
C VAL A 477 -5.17 1.53 13.52
N TRP A 478 -5.61 0.57 14.30
CA TRP A 478 -5.64 -0.85 13.93
C TRP A 478 -7.08 -1.36 13.78
N SER A 479 -7.28 -2.36 12.94
CA SER A 479 -8.56 -3.05 12.80
C SER A 479 -8.37 -4.54 12.50
N SER A 480 -9.21 -5.38 13.08
CA SER A 480 -9.24 -6.82 12.86
C SER A 480 -10.66 -7.26 12.50
N ALA A 481 -10.83 -7.85 11.31
CA ALA A 481 -12.10 -8.45 10.95
C ALA A 481 -12.39 -9.61 11.93
N ARG A 482 -13.59 -9.63 12.50
CA ARG A 482 -14.04 -10.81 13.21
C ARG A 482 -14.41 -11.89 12.19
N GLY A 483 -13.79 -13.05 12.30
CA GLY A 483 -14.33 -14.24 11.67
C GLY A 483 -15.76 -14.46 12.15
N ALA A 484 -16.66 -14.75 11.23
CA ALA A 484 -18.07 -15.02 11.47
C ALA A 484 -18.26 -16.16 12.48
#